data_bccd5d45d3bfce0d5f8b4130d9284389
#
_entry.id   bccd5d45d3bfce0d5f8b4130d9284389
#
_cell.length_a   1.000
_cell.length_b   1.000
_cell.length_c   1.000
_cell.angle_alpha   90.00
_cell.angle_beta   90.00
_cell.angle_gamma   90.00
#
_symmetry.space_group_name_H-M   'P 1'
#
loop_
_entity.id
_entity.type
_entity.pdbx_description
1 polymer ?
#
loop_
_entity_poly.entity_id
_entity_poly.type
_entity_poly.pdbx_seq_one_letter_code
_entity_poly.pdbx_strand_id
1 'polypeptide(L)'
;MGYAHEYADAVLHRGRVPMEPADFVPDWPDGPRRGKFYPGAEAYALPDGDDVPDAPAWAGLLPGSGGGPTAGAPAGPPGAPGGFTLPLLSAMLKDSYGLTGRRLGIQANSDLSGLPFYTHANWSRGTAGGGGLYPVGVYWASGPSGPLTPGVHYYDVQRHAVQRLLTGDVTARVRAALGPDAPAEALQTDQYLVLGVKYWQTAFKYNSFGYHVVCTDVGTLVQTWRVWAAARGLRTAPVLWFDEPRLNGLLGTVGEEEGVFAVVPLRWDADGDSNGNGTVPRTAVGTETGTAVRARARGAGGRGGVDGPGPAVRHRDVERSRTVIAFPTVLAMHTATVAGAADRPAPGALAPAAARPVPAGGTRVPLPAPSFPDVPVRRVLRSRRSSFGRFDAAEPVTPGQLSSVLAACAAASLGGEADPDGALRQVRLYAFVNHVRDIAPGAYVYDPAAGDLALVVPGAQGAFLQENYFLANYNLEQAGVVLVPTVRTKAVLDAVGDRGYRLAVGTAGAVAQTFYLAASALSLGAGVALGFDNVSFVERLGLEGTEEAPLLIMPLGNERPGPADFRHEIA
;
A
#
# COMPACT_ATOMS: atom_id res chain seq x y z
N MET A 1 26.68 -8.32 6.33
CA MET A 1 25.72 -7.31 5.81
C MET A 1 25.34 -7.75 4.42
N GLY A 2 24.02 -7.83 4.13
CA GLY A 2 23.51 -8.15 2.81
C GLY A 2 23.40 -6.91 1.91
N TYR A 3 23.10 -7.10 0.63
CA TYR A 3 22.98 -6.01 -0.33
C TYR A 3 21.90 -4.98 0.04
N ALA A 4 20.83 -5.40 0.74
CA ALA A 4 19.80 -4.48 1.19
C ALA A 4 20.29 -3.41 2.19
N HIS A 5 21.38 -3.66 2.93
CA HIS A 5 22.02 -2.64 3.77
C HIS A 5 22.67 -1.54 2.92
N GLU A 6 23.40 -1.94 1.87
CA GLU A 6 24.02 -0.99 0.93
C GLU A 6 22.96 -0.16 0.22
N TYR A 7 21.89 -0.81 -0.20
CA TYR A 7 20.77 -0.14 -0.86
C TYR A 7 20.05 0.83 0.10
N ALA A 8 19.84 0.44 1.36
CA ALA A 8 19.24 1.31 2.37
C ALA A 8 20.10 2.56 2.62
N ASP A 9 21.42 2.40 2.66
CA ASP A 9 22.37 3.52 2.76
C ASP A 9 22.32 4.42 1.53
N ALA A 10 22.30 3.85 0.33
CA ALA A 10 22.19 4.63 -0.90
C ALA A 10 20.86 5.43 -0.95
N VAL A 11 19.76 4.83 -0.51
CA VAL A 11 18.46 5.52 -0.39
C VAL A 11 18.51 6.65 0.64
N LEU A 12 19.14 6.45 1.80
CA LEU A 12 19.28 7.47 2.84
C LEU A 12 20.06 8.68 2.34
N HIS A 13 21.15 8.44 1.59
CA HIS A 13 22.06 9.50 1.13
C HIS A 13 21.75 10.06 -0.25
N ARG A 14 20.69 9.59 -0.94
CA ARG A 14 20.37 9.96 -2.33
C ARG A 14 20.14 11.45 -2.58
N GLY A 15 19.84 12.21 -1.53
CA GLY A 15 19.72 13.66 -1.61
C GLY A 15 21.05 14.37 -1.80
N ARG A 16 22.14 13.74 -1.38
CA ARG A 16 23.52 14.25 -1.44
C ARG A 16 24.36 13.51 -2.47
N VAL A 17 24.10 12.21 -2.64
CA VAL A 17 24.77 11.34 -3.62
C VAL A 17 23.68 10.66 -4.48
N PRO A 18 23.46 11.13 -5.72
CA PRO A 18 22.45 10.55 -6.60
C PRO A 18 22.69 9.05 -6.82
N MET A 19 21.60 8.29 -6.86
CA MET A 19 21.66 6.86 -7.22
C MET A 19 21.88 6.71 -8.73
N GLU A 20 22.78 5.80 -9.10
CA GLU A 20 23.08 5.53 -10.52
C GLU A 20 21.92 4.82 -11.26
N PRO A 21 21.68 5.14 -12.52
CA PRO A 21 22.35 6.18 -13.32
C PRO A 21 21.82 7.59 -13.00
N ALA A 22 22.71 8.51 -12.62
CA ALA A 22 22.35 9.85 -12.15
C ALA A 22 21.79 10.77 -13.26
N ASP A 23 22.16 10.51 -14.51
CA ASP A 23 21.75 11.26 -15.70
C ASP A 23 20.53 10.68 -16.42
N PHE A 24 19.89 9.67 -15.85
CA PHE A 24 18.74 9.02 -16.46
C PHE A 24 17.55 9.99 -16.59
N VAL A 25 17.03 10.11 -17.81
CA VAL A 25 15.82 10.90 -18.13
C VAL A 25 14.75 9.97 -18.70
N PRO A 26 13.54 9.95 -18.12
CA PRO A 26 12.44 9.13 -18.63
C PRO A 26 11.98 9.56 -20.03
N ASP A 27 11.83 8.62 -20.97
CA ASP A 27 11.14 8.85 -22.23
C ASP A 27 9.63 8.68 -22.06
N TRP A 28 8.94 9.74 -21.69
CA TRP A 28 7.50 9.72 -21.42
C TRP A 28 6.63 9.23 -22.57
N PRO A 29 6.90 9.54 -23.85
CA PRO A 29 6.19 8.94 -24.99
C PRO A 29 6.29 7.42 -25.05
N ASP A 30 7.42 6.83 -24.65
CA ASP A 30 7.67 5.38 -24.61
C ASP A 30 7.38 4.76 -23.23
N GLY A 31 6.68 5.45 -22.35
CA GLY A 31 6.37 4.98 -21.00
C GLY A 31 5.51 3.72 -20.97
N PRO A 32 5.66 2.88 -19.91
CA PRO A 32 4.91 1.65 -19.74
C PRO A 32 3.41 1.87 -19.53
N ARG A 33 2.61 0.81 -19.71
CA ARG A 33 1.20 0.81 -19.33
C ARG A 33 1.07 0.88 -17.81
N ARG A 34 -0.04 1.46 -17.33
CA ARG A 34 -0.42 1.47 -15.90
C ARG A 34 -1.21 0.22 -15.47
N GLY A 35 -0.92 -0.90 -16.04
CA GLY A 35 -1.53 -2.19 -15.81
C GLY A 35 -1.16 -3.15 -16.93
N LYS A 36 -1.23 -4.43 -16.64
CA LYS A 36 -0.90 -5.46 -17.62
C LYS A 36 -1.98 -5.60 -18.67
N PHE A 37 -1.58 -6.03 -19.84
CA PHE A 37 -2.46 -6.31 -20.96
C PHE A 37 -2.27 -7.74 -21.46
N TYR A 38 -3.29 -8.57 -21.25
CA TYR A 38 -3.33 -9.96 -21.66
C TYR A 38 -4.31 -10.14 -22.82
N PRO A 39 -3.87 -10.00 -24.07
CA PRO A 39 -4.75 -10.17 -25.24
C PRO A 39 -5.28 -11.59 -25.31
N GLY A 40 -6.58 -11.71 -25.61
CA GLY A 40 -7.25 -13.00 -25.75
C GLY A 40 -7.56 -13.73 -24.43
N ALA A 41 -7.20 -13.19 -23.28
CA ALA A 41 -7.64 -13.73 -22.01
C ALA A 41 -9.14 -13.47 -21.81
N GLU A 42 -9.89 -14.51 -21.42
CA GLU A 42 -11.32 -14.39 -21.12
C GLU A 42 -11.54 -13.53 -19.89
N ALA A 43 -12.38 -12.51 -19.99
CA ALA A 43 -12.66 -11.57 -18.91
C ALA A 43 -14.06 -11.80 -18.32
N TYR A 44 -14.14 -11.76 -17.00
CA TYR A 44 -15.39 -11.83 -16.23
C TYR A 44 -15.56 -10.51 -15.48
N ALA A 45 -16.65 -9.80 -15.76
CA ALA A 45 -17.00 -8.59 -15.03
C ALA A 45 -17.24 -8.92 -13.55
N LEU A 46 -16.67 -8.13 -12.68
CA LEU A 46 -16.95 -8.23 -11.26
C LEU A 46 -18.21 -7.43 -10.92
N PRO A 47 -18.98 -7.83 -9.90
CA PRO A 47 -20.11 -7.04 -9.41
C PRO A 47 -19.66 -5.64 -8.99
N ASP A 48 -20.49 -4.63 -9.18
CA ASP A 48 -20.15 -3.24 -8.84
C ASP A 48 -19.94 -3.01 -7.32
N GLY A 49 -20.46 -3.92 -6.50
CA GLY A 49 -20.33 -3.85 -5.05
C GLY A 49 -21.23 -2.80 -4.40
N ASP A 50 -22.22 -2.28 -5.13
CA ASP A 50 -23.14 -1.27 -4.60
C ASP A 50 -24.08 -1.84 -3.54
N ASP A 51 -24.38 -3.14 -3.61
CA ASP A 51 -25.15 -3.87 -2.60
C ASP A 51 -24.37 -4.17 -1.31
N VAL A 52 -23.05 -3.92 -1.29
CA VAL A 52 -22.22 -4.11 -0.10
C VAL A 52 -22.46 -2.96 0.87
N PRO A 53 -22.94 -3.23 2.10
CA PRO A 53 -23.18 -2.20 3.09
C PRO A 53 -21.92 -1.37 3.36
N ASP A 54 -22.12 -0.07 3.51
CA ASP A 54 -21.01 0.81 3.87
C ASP A 54 -20.61 0.62 5.33
N ALA A 55 -19.40 1.02 5.68
CA ALA A 55 -18.87 0.88 7.03
C ALA A 55 -18.09 2.15 7.39
N PRO A 56 -18.09 2.55 8.68
CA PRO A 56 -17.41 3.77 9.12
C PRO A 56 -15.88 3.61 9.01
N ALA A 57 -15.22 4.63 8.44
CA ALA A 57 -13.77 4.60 8.26
C ALA A 57 -13.00 4.49 9.58
N TRP A 58 -13.52 5.09 10.66
CA TRP A 58 -12.88 5.06 11.97
C TRP A 58 -12.68 3.62 12.49
N ALA A 59 -13.61 2.70 12.21
CA ALA A 59 -13.51 1.31 12.66
C ALA A 59 -12.33 0.56 12.02
N GLY A 60 -11.93 0.96 10.81
CA GLY A 60 -10.73 0.44 10.14
C GLY A 60 -9.45 1.19 10.48
N LEU A 61 -9.54 2.49 10.82
CA LEU A 61 -8.40 3.34 11.14
C LEU A 61 -7.90 3.14 12.59
N LEU A 62 -8.82 2.88 13.52
CA LEU A 62 -8.52 2.63 14.95
C LEU A 62 -9.19 1.32 15.39
N PRO A 63 -8.79 0.16 14.88
CA PRO A 63 -9.40 -1.10 15.25
C PRO A 63 -9.23 -1.37 16.75
N GLY A 64 -10.35 -1.71 17.42
CA GLY A 64 -10.35 -2.03 18.87
C GLY A 64 -10.44 -0.83 19.83
N SER A 65 -10.33 0.40 19.34
CA SER A 65 -10.67 1.58 20.14
C SER A 65 -12.16 1.85 19.96
N GLY A 66 -12.97 1.86 20.99
CA GLY A 66 -14.40 2.24 20.92
C GLY A 66 -14.63 3.72 20.53
N GLY A 67 -13.74 4.30 19.71
CA GLY A 67 -13.60 5.72 19.37
C GLY A 67 -14.58 6.27 18.34
N GLY A 68 -15.79 5.72 18.23
CA GLY A 68 -16.87 6.34 17.47
C GLY A 68 -17.52 7.49 18.23
N PRO A 69 -18.18 8.45 17.53
CA PRO A 69 -18.76 9.67 18.12
C PRO A 69 -19.96 9.43 19.04
N THR A 70 -20.40 8.21 19.24
CA THR A 70 -21.48 7.85 20.15
C THR A 70 -21.12 6.61 20.96
N ALA A 71 -20.85 6.81 22.24
CA ALA A 71 -20.99 5.77 23.26
C ALA A 71 -22.47 5.31 23.25
N GLY A 72 -22.80 4.28 22.43
CA GLY A 72 -24.16 3.78 22.34
C GLY A 72 -24.54 3.13 21.00
N ALA A 73 -23.71 3.21 19.97
CA ALA A 73 -23.95 2.38 18.79
C ALA A 73 -23.67 0.91 19.15
N PRO A 74 -24.58 -0.04 18.86
CA PRO A 74 -24.34 -1.44 19.16
C PRO A 74 -23.06 -1.86 18.41
N ALA A 75 -22.06 -2.29 19.16
CA ALA A 75 -21.00 -3.12 18.61
C ALA A 75 -21.71 -4.24 17.84
N GLY A 76 -21.43 -4.41 16.57
CA GLY A 76 -21.95 -5.56 15.81
C GLY A 76 -21.68 -6.82 16.65
N PRO A 77 -22.51 -7.85 16.55
CA PRO A 77 -22.42 -9.01 17.43
C PRO A 77 -20.98 -9.54 17.42
N PRO A 78 -20.43 -9.96 18.57
CA PRO A 78 -19.14 -10.64 18.62
C PRO A 78 -19.32 -12.02 17.99
N GLY A 79 -19.38 -12.04 16.65
CA GLY A 79 -19.34 -13.23 15.83
C GLY A 79 -17.91 -13.49 15.37
N ALA A 80 -17.56 -14.73 15.09
CA ALA A 80 -16.32 -15.06 14.40
C ALA A 80 -16.20 -14.15 13.15
N PRO A 81 -14.99 -13.64 12.83
CA PRO A 81 -14.82 -12.75 11.68
C PRO A 81 -15.41 -13.40 10.44
N GLY A 82 -16.25 -12.64 9.72
CA GLY A 82 -16.90 -13.11 8.52
C GLY A 82 -15.90 -13.55 7.44
N GLY A 83 -16.37 -14.31 6.45
CA GLY A 83 -15.58 -14.65 5.26
C GLY A 83 -15.82 -13.64 4.14
N PHE A 84 -14.92 -13.63 3.17
CA PHE A 84 -15.11 -12.91 1.91
C PHE A 84 -16.13 -13.66 1.04
N THR A 85 -16.93 -12.90 0.34
CA THR A 85 -17.79 -13.33 -0.77
C THR A 85 -17.37 -12.60 -2.04
N LEU A 86 -17.89 -13.00 -3.20
CA LEU A 86 -17.58 -12.30 -4.45
C LEU A 86 -17.96 -10.81 -4.41
N PRO A 87 -19.14 -10.40 -3.92
CA PRO A 87 -19.47 -8.98 -3.78
C PRO A 87 -18.51 -8.22 -2.87
N LEU A 88 -18.10 -8.80 -1.73
CA LEU A 88 -17.16 -8.18 -0.80
C LEU A 88 -15.76 -8.04 -1.39
N LEU A 89 -15.25 -9.08 -2.05
CA LEU A 89 -13.95 -9.02 -2.75
C LEU A 89 -14.00 -7.97 -3.86
N SER A 90 -15.06 -7.97 -4.66
CA SER A 90 -15.25 -7.02 -5.75
C SER A 90 -15.26 -5.58 -5.24
N ALA A 91 -16.08 -5.28 -4.23
CA ALA A 91 -16.15 -3.96 -3.61
C ALA A 91 -14.78 -3.52 -3.02
N MET A 92 -14.07 -4.42 -2.35
CA MET A 92 -12.72 -4.14 -1.85
C MET A 92 -11.76 -3.76 -2.97
N LEU A 93 -11.74 -4.52 -4.05
CA LEU A 93 -10.87 -4.25 -5.20
C LEU A 93 -11.24 -2.93 -5.90
N LYS A 94 -12.55 -2.68 -6.11
CA LYS A 94 -13.05 -1.45 -6.75
C LYS A 94 -12.71 -0.22 -5.91
N ASP A 95 -13.08 -0.21 -4.62
CA ASP A 95 -12.89 0.94 -3.74
C ASP A 95 -11.40 1.24 -3.49
N SER A 96 -10.54 0.20 -3.45
CA SER A 96 -9.11 0.36 -3.15
C SER A 96 -8.26 0.64 -4.38
N TYR A 97 -8.28 -0.26 -5.35
CA TYR A 97 -7.33 -0.25 -6.48
C TYR A 97 -8.00 -0.03 -7.84
N GLY A 98 -9.31 -0.19 -7.94
CA GLY A 98 -10.13 0.16 -9.09
C GLY A 98 -10.07 1.65 -9.42
N LEU A 99 -10.54 2.01 -10.61
CA LEU A 99 -10.67 3.41 -11.01
C LEU A 99 -11.92 4.00 -10.36
N THR A 100 -11.74 4.97 -9.47
CA THR A 100 -12.83 5.61 -8.71
C THR A 100 -13.26 6.94 -9.29
N GLY A 101 -12.48 7.50 -10.20
CA GLY A 101 -12.80 8.78 -10.82
C GLY A 101 -11.68 9.33 -11.69
N ARG A 102 -11.94 10.50 -12.25
CA ARG A 102 -11.00 11.26 -13.07
C ARG A 102 -10.98 12.70 -12.60
N ARG A 103 -9.81 13.29 -12.49
CA ARG A 103 -9.63 14.67 -12.06
C ARG A 103 -8.50 15.36 -12.82
N LEU A 104 -8.56 16.68 -12.90
CA LEU A 104 -7.44 17.47 -13.40
C LEU A 104 -6.23 17.30 -12.46
N GLY A 105 -5.08 17.03 -13.05
CA GLY A 105 -3.80 17.03 -12.35
C GLY A 105 -3.28 18.47 -12.27
N ILE A 106 -3.47 19.10 -11.11
CA ILE A 106 -2.82 20.38 -10.82
C ILE A 106 -1.47 20.05 -10.21
N GLN A 107 -0.40 20.41 -10.88
CA GLN A 107 0.97 20.18 -10.40
C GLN A 107 1.67 21.47 -9.97
N ALA A 108 0.97 22.60 -9.94
CA ALA A 108 1.55 23.86 -9.56
C ALA A 108 1.26 24.21 -8.11
N ASN A 109 2.29 24.61 -7.42
CA ASN A 109 2.20 25.32 -6.17
C ASN A 109 2.12 26.82 -6.51
N SER A 110 0.93 27.41 -6.42
CA SER A 110 0.71 28.82 -6.74
C SER A 110 1.48 29.78 -5.83
N ASP A 111 1.94 29.31 -4.66
CA ASP A 111 2.74 30.11 -3.74
C ASP A 111 4.18 30.31 -4.24
N LEU A 112 4.64 29.46 -5.16
CA LEU A 112 5.99 29.51 -5.74
C LEU A 112 6.00 30.13 -7.16
N SER A 113 5.13 31.08 -7.46
CA SER A 113 5.02 31.77 -8.76
C SER A 113 4.74 30.87 -9.98
N GLY A 114 4.35 29.63 -9.78
CA GLY A 114 3.94 28.73 -10.85
C GLY A 114 2.48 28.94 -11.24
N LEU A 115 2.20 29.17 -12.52
CA LEU A 115 0.83 29.14 -13.01
C LEU A 115 0.28 27.71 -12.96
N PRO A 116 -0.99 27.50 -12.60
CA PRO A 116 -1.62 26.20 -12.63
C PRO A 116 -1.52 25.56 -14.02
N PHE A 117 -1.05 24.32 -14.06
CA PHE A 117 -0.84 23.59 -15.30
C PHE A 117 -1.85 22.44 -15.41
N TYR A 118 -2.79 22.52 -16.34
CA TYR A 118 -3.94 21.62 -16.45
C TYR A 118 -3.86 20.66 -17.64
N THR A 119 -2.68 20.22 -18.03
CA THR A 119 -2.53 19.39 -19.24
C THR A 119 -2.98 17.95 -19.08
N HIS A 120 -3.19 17.49 -17.86
CA HIS A 120 -3.45 16.07 -17.62
C HIS A 120 -4.65 15.86 -16.73
N ALA A 121 -5.54 14.96 -17.15
CA ALA A 121 -6.55 14.40 -16.28
C ALA A 121 -6.07 13.03 -15.76
N ASN A 122 -5.93 12.92 -14.45
CA ASN A 122 -5.45 11.69 -13.80
C ASN A 122 -6.61 10.81 -13.36
N TRP A 123 -6.44 9.50 -13.53
CA TRP A 123 -7.34 8.52 -12.95
C TRP A 123 -7.13 8.44 -11.44
N SER A 124 -8.21 8.44 -10.68
CA SER A 124 -8.21 8.32 -9.22
C SER A 124 -8.35 6.86 -8.80
N ARG A 125 -7.68 6.50 -7.71
CA ARG A 125 -7.83 5.24 -6.99
C ARG A 125 -7.88 5.51 -5.49
N GLY A 126 -8.50 4.62 -4.71
CA GLY A 126 -8.53 4.74 -3.25
C GLY A 126 -7.15 4.60 -2.62
N THR A 127 -6.32 3.71 -3.16
CA THR A 127 -4.92 3.53 -2.74
C THR A 127 -4.03 4.63 -3.33
N ALA A 128 -3.11 5.15 -2.53
CA ALA A 128 -2.04 6.03 -3.02
C ALA A 128 -1.00 5.23 -3.81
N GLY A 129 -0.27 5.88 -4.71
CA GLY A 129 0.81 5.25 -5.46
C GLY A 129 1.88 6.26 -5.85
N GLY A 130 3.14 5.84 -5.78
CA GLY A 130 4.31 6.64 -6.11
C GLY A 130 4.24 7.19 -7.54
N GLY A 131 4.15 8.52 -7.65
CA GLY A 131 4.01 9.20 -8.95
C GLY A 131 2.76 8.82 -9.74
N GLY A 132 1.78 8.15 -9.14
CA GLY A 132 0.57 7.67 -9.79
C GLY A 132 0.81 6.57 -10.82
N LEU A 133 1.87 5.76 -10.66
CA LEU A 133 2.26 4.71 -11.61
C LEU A 133 1.56 3.39 -11.37
N TYR A 134 1.24 3.05 -10.12
CA TYR A 134 0.49 1.86 -9.71
C TYR A 134 1.06 0.54 -10.26
N PRO A 135 2.29 0.14 -9.88
CA PRO A 135 3.01 -0.98 -10.47
C PRO A 135 2.51 -2.36 -10.02
N VAL A 136 1.63 -2.40 -9.01
CA VAL A 136 1.19 -3.66 -8.41
C VAL A 136 0.11 -4.31 -9.27
N GLY A 137 0.42 -5.49 -9.81
CA GLY A 137 -0.55 -6.39 -10.42
C GLY A 137 -1.19 -7.27 -9.35
N VAL A 138 -2.52 -7.41 -9.38
CA VAL A 138 -3.26 -8.26 -8.45
C VAL A 138 -3.71 -9.51 -9.18
N TYR A 139 -3.19 -10.67 -8.76
CA TYR A 139 -3.63 -11.96 -9.22
C TYR A 139 -4.50 -12.61 -8.16
N TRP A 140 -5.57 -13.25 -8.57
CA TRP A 140 -6.42 -14.04 -7.69
C TRP A 140 -6.27 -15.52 -8.04
N ALA A 141 -5.59 -16.27 -7.17
CA ALA A 141 -5.57 -17.73 -7.22
C ALA A 141 -6.83 -18.22 -6.47
N SER A 142 -7.82 -18.65 -7.25
CA SER A 142 -9.12 -19.10 -6.77
C SER A 142 -9.18 -20.62 -6.82
N GLY A 143 -9.45 -21.24 -5.68
CA GLY A 143 -9.70 -22.67 -5.54
C GLY A 143 -11.20 -23.01 -5.61
N PRO A 144 -11.55 -24.28 -5.27
CA PRO A 144 -12.92 -24.79 -5.41
C PRO A 144 -13.97 -24.10 -4.53
N SER A 145 -13.60 -23.44 -3.44
CA SER A 145 -14.56 -22.72 -2.58
C SER A 145 -15.03 -21.41 -3.20
N GLY A 146 -14.32 -20.90 -4.20
CA GLY A 146 -14.66 -19.63 -4.86
C GLY A 146 -15.76 -19.77 -5.90
N PRO A 147 -16.39 -18.65 -6.29
CA PRO A 147 -17.53 -18.63 -7.21
C PRO A 147 -17.15 -18.78 -8.69
N LEU A 148 -15.87 -18.64 -9.03
CA LEU A 148 -15.37 -18.78 -10.39
C LEU A 148 -14.75 -20.17 -10.62
N THR A 149 -14.59 -20.54 -11.89
CA THR A 149 -13.79 -21.72 -12.24
C THR A 149 -12.42 -21.64 -11.58
N PRO A 150 -12.00 -22.66 -10.80
CA PRO A 150 -10.71 -22.65 -10.12
C PRO A 150 -9.56 -22.35 -11.08
N GLY A 151 -8.61 -21.52 -10.64
CA GLY A 151 -7.49 -21.13 -11.48
C GLY A 151 -6.78 -19.86 -11.03
N VAL A 152 -6.04 -19.26 -11.94
CA VAL A 152 -5.39 -17.96 -11.76
C VAL A 152 -6.08 -16.92 -12.60
N HIS A 153 -6.48 -15.85 -11.96
CA HIS A 153 -7.13 -14.70 -12.56
C HIS A 153 -6.32 -13.44 -12.31
N TYR A 154 -6.30 -12.50 -13.27
CA TYR A 154 -5.66 -11.19 -13.13
C TYR A 154 -6.74 -10.10 -13.04
N TYR A 155 -6.64 -9.21 -12.07
CA TYR A 155 -7.56 -8.10 -11.91
C TYR A 155 -7.29 -7.00 -12.94
N ASP A 156 -8.20 -6.86 -13.90
CA ASP A 156 -8.20 -5.76 -14.88
C ASP A 156 -8.87 -4.53 -14.26
N VAL A 157 -8.03 -3.64 -13.78
CA VAL A 157 -8.43 -2.40 -13.10
C VAL A 157 -9.27 -1.48 -14.00
N GLN A 158 -9.01 -1.48 -15.32
CA GLN A 158 -9.67 -0.58 -16.25
C GLN A 158 -11.15 -0.96 -16.51
N ARG A 159 -11.44 -2.26 -16.42
CA ARG A 159 -12.76 -2.82 -16.70
C ARG A 159 -13.51 -3.28 -15.46
N HIS A 160 -12.87 -3.21 -14.31
CA HIS A 160 -13.35 -3.85 -13.08
C HIS A 160 -13.75 -5.30 -13.33
N ALA A 161 -12.84 -6.07 -13.85
CA ALA A 161 -13.03 -7.45 -14.28
C ALA A 161 -11.84 -8.31 -13.85
N VAL A 162 -12.02 -9.63 -13.86
CA VAL A 162 -10.90 -10.56 -13.75
C VAL A 162 -10.68 -11.29 -15.07
N GLN A 163 -9.46 -11.36 -15.52
CA GLN A 163 -9.03 -12.08 -16.71
C GLN A 163 -8.52 -13.46 -16.31
N ARG A 164 -9.12 -14.53 -16.82
CA ARG A 164 -8.66 -15.89 -16.52
C ARG A 164 -7.40 -16.20 -17.29
N LEU A 165 -6.31 -16.43 -16.56
CA LEU A 165 -5.00 -16.73 -17.12
C LEU A 165 -4.68 -18.23 -17.10
N LEU A 166 -5.26 -18.97 -16.15
CA LEU A 166 -5.06 -20.41 -15.99
C LEU A 166 -6.34 -21.05 -15.45
N THR A 167 -6.71 -22.22 -15.98
CA THR A 167 -7.80 -23.04 -15.47
C THR A 167 -7.25 -24.26 -14.72
N GLY A 168 -7.85 -24.59 -13.61
CA GLY A 168 -7.52 -25.71 -12.73
C GLY A 168 -7.11 -25.26 -11.34
N ASP A 169 -7.41 -26.06 -10.34
CA ASP A 169 -7.09 -25.74 -8.95
C ASP A 169 -5.57 -25.68 -8.74
N VAL A 170 -5.10 -24.54 -8.28
CA VAL A 170 -3.68 -24.27 -8.00
C VAL A 170 -3.37 -24.17 -6.50
N THR A 171 -4.35 -24.44 -5.65
CA THR A 171 -4.24 -24.30 -4.18
C THR A 171 -3.03 -25.05 -3.62
N ALA A 172 -2.82 -26.29 -4.03
CA ALA A 172 -1.69 -27.09 -3.57
C ALA A 172 -0.33 -26.46 -3.94
N ARG A 173 -0.24 -25.80 -5.12
CA ARG A 173 0.98 -25.11 -5.57
C ARG A 173 1.24 -23.84 -4.78
N VAL A 174 0.18 -23.06 -4.52
CA VAL A 174 0.30 -21.86 -3.68
C VAL A 174 0.73 -22.25 -2.27
N ARG A 175 0.09 -23.24 -1.66
CA ARG A 175 0.47 -23.74 -0.33
C ARG A 175 1.90 -24.28 -0.29
N ALA A 176 2.33 -25.00 -1.34
CA ALA A 176 3.72 -25.46 -1.44
C ALA A 176 4.73 -24.32 -1.52
N ALA A 177 4.38 -23.21 -2.18
CA ALA A 177 5.21 -22.02 -2.19
C ALA A 177 5.19 -21.28 -0.85
N LEU A 178 4.07 -21.26 -0.15
CA LEU A 178 3.98 -20.69 1.19
C LEU A 178 4.79 -21.47 2.22
N GLY A 179 4.98 -22.78 2.00
CA GLY A 179 5.70 -23.68 2.92
C GLY A 179 4.85 -24.13 4.12
N PRO A 180 5.30 -25.21 4.80
CA PRO A 180 4.53 -25.83 5.89
C PRO A 180 4.39 -24.95 7.14
N ASP A 181 5.35 -24.03 7.35
CA ASP A 181 5.38 -23.14 8.51
C ASP A 181 4.65 -21.81 8.25
N ALA A 182 3.87 -21.72 7.16
CA ALA A 182 3.04 -20.56 6.89
C ALA A 182 1.93 -20.42 7.94
N PRO A 183 1.43 -19.20 8.19
CA PRO A 183 0.31 -18.99 9.09
C PRO A 183 -0.85 -19.94 8.79
N ALA A 184 -1.45 -20.52 9.84
CA ALA A 184 -2.51 -21.53 9.68
C ALA A 184 -3.66 -21.02 8.81
N GLU A 185 -4.04 -19.75 8.93
CA GLU A 185 -5.07 -19.11 8.10
C GLU A 185 -4.72 -19.18 6.61
N ALA A 186 -3.44 -19.04 6.26
CA ALA A 186 -2.98 -19.12 4.87
C ALA A 186 -2.99 -20.55 4.32
N LEU A 187 -2.84 -21.55 5.18
CA LEU A 187 -2.89 -22.96 4.79
C LEU A 187 -4.31 -23.55 4.78
N GLN A 188 -5.27 -22.89 5.44
CA GLN A 188 -6.66 -23.36 5.54
C GLN A 188 -7.57 -22.84 4.43
N THR A 189 -7.18 -21.76 3.74
CA THR A 189 -7.95 -21.22 2.60
C THR A 189 -7.46 -21.78 1.26
N ASP A 190 -8.29 -21.67 0.23
CA ASP A 190 -7.96 -21.91 -1.17
C ASP A 190 -8.13 -20.63 -2.03
N GLN A 191 -8.26 -19.46 -1.36
CA GLN A 191 -8.47 -18.16 -2.01
C GLN A 191 -7.31 -17.21 -1.65
N TYR A 192 -6.54 -16.78 -2.64
CA TYR A 192 -5.35 -15.96 -2.42
C TYR A 192 -5.28 -14.80 -3.40
N LEU A 193 -5.02 -13.59 -2.89
CA LEU A 193 -4.54 -12.49 -3.73
C LEU A 193 -3.00 -12.52 -3.72
N VAL A 194 -2.41 -12.59 -4.90
CA VAL A 194 -0.95 -12.57 -5.08
C VAL A 194 -0.57 -11.24 -5.73
N LEU A 195 0.33 -10.51 -5.08
CA LEU A 195 0.77 -9.19 -5.53
C LEU A 195 2.08 -9.30 -6.29
N GLY A 196 2.01 -9.16 -7.61
CA GLY A 196 3.16 -9.07 -8.50
C GLY A 196 3.52 -7.61 -8.77
N VAL A 197 4.81 -7.32 -8.88
CA VAL A 197 5.31 -5.97 -9.19
C VAL A 197 6.18 -6.01 -10.43
N LYS A 198 5.72 -5.35 -11.50
CA LYS A 198 6.51 -5.16 -12.71
C LYS A 198 7.45 -3.97 -12.52
N TYR A 199 8.76 -4.25 -12.43
CA TYR A 199 9.76 -3.24 -12.05
C TYR A 199 9.82 -2.07 -13.03
N TRP A 200 9.78 -2.35 -14.35
CA TRP A 200 9.85 -1.30 -15.37
C TRP A 200 8.78 -0.22 -15.19
N GLN A 201 7.59 -0.58 -14.75
CA GLN A 201 6.48 0.36 -14.57
C GLN A 201 6.81 1.51 -13.61
N THR A 202 7.69 1.28 -12.63
CA THR A 202 8.15 2.29 -11.67
C THR A 202 9.58 2.75 -11.98
N ALA A 203 10.46 1.84 -12.32
CA ALA A 203 11.85 2.15 -12.62
C ALA A 203 12.00 3.07 -13.85
N PHE A 204 11.04 3.03 -14.78
CA PHE A 204 10.90 3.99 -15.86
C PHE A 204 10.98 5.46 -15.42
N LYS A 205 10.44 5.79 -14.25
CA LYS A 205 10.46 7.15 -13.70
C LYS A 205 11.53 7.34 -12.63
N TYR A 206 11.77 6.30 -11.82
CA TYR A 206 12.52 6.38 -10.59
C TYR A 206 13.86 5.66 -10.63
N ASN A 207 14.27 5.11 -11.80
CA ASN A 207 15.51 4.36 -11.99
C ASN A 207 15.80 3.37 -10.86
N SER A 208 16.99 3.38 -10.30
CA SER A 208 17.41 2.53 -9.16
C SER A 208 16.61 2.75 -7.87
N PHE A 209 16.05 3.95 -7.66
CA PHE A 209 15.17 4.23 -6.53
C PHE A 209 13.80 3.54 -6.66
N GLY A 210 13.47 3.04 -7.85
CA GLY A 210 12.20 2.36 -8.16
C GLY A 210 11.87 1.21 -7.21
N TYR A 211 12.87 0.45 -6.73
CA TYR A 211 12.64 -0.65 -5.79
C TYR A 211 12.08 -0.17 -4.44
N HIS A 212 12.57 0.96 -3.93
CA HIS A 212 12.02 1.61 -2.72
C HIS A 212 10.56 2.03 -2.92
N VAL A 213 10.27 2.65 -4.07
CA VAL A 213 8.92 3.13 -4.39
C VAL A 213 7.93 1.97 -4.49
N VAL A 214 8.29 0.86 -5.13
CA VAL A 214 7.37 -0.29 -5.24
C VAL A 214 7.10 -0.97 -3.90
N CYS A 215 8.10 -1.03 -3.01
CA CYS A 215 7.88 -1.52 -1.64
C CYS A 215 6.86 -0.65 -0.90
N THR A 216 6.97 0.68 -1.04
CA THR A 216 6.00 1.62 -0.48
C THR A 216 4.60 1.39 -1.07
N ASP A 217 4.48 1.22 -2.40
CA ASP A 217 3.20 1.01 -3.09
C ASP A 217 2.51 -0.30 -2.68
N VAL A 218 3.27 -1.38 -2.46
CA VAL A 218 2.72 -2.63 -1.90
C VAL A 218 2.16 -2.39 -0.50
N GLY A 219 2.90 -1.68 0.35
CA GLY A 219 2.45 -1.31 1.69
C GLY A 219 1.17 -0.48 1.69
N THR A 220 1.06 0.51 0.79
CA THR A 220 -0.17 1.32 0.67
C THR A 220 -1.37 0.47 0.26
N LEU A 221 -1.20 -0.46 -0.68
CA LEU A 221 -2.29 -1.32 -1.15
C LEU A 221 -2.75 -2.29 -0.06
N VAL A 222 -1.81 -3.01 0.56
CA VAL A 222 -2.13 -3.95 1.65
C VAL A 222 -2.85 -3.24 2.79
N GLN A 223 -2.38 -2.05 3.18
CA GLN A 223 -3.02 -1.28 4.24
C GLN A 223 -4.41 -0.77 3.85
N THR A 224 -4.62 -0.41 2.58
CA THR A 224 -5.97 -0.06 2.11
C THR A 224 -6.94 -1.22 2.30
N TRP A 225 -6.53 -2.43 1.94
CA TRP A 225 -7.34 -3.64 2.15
C TRP A 225 -7.58 -3.93 3.62
N ARG A 226 -6.55 -3.75 4.48
CA ARG A 226 -6.70 -3.93 5.92
C ARG A 226 -7.71 -2.97 6.52
N VAL A 227 -7.63 -1.67 6.21
CA VAL A 227 -8.59 -0.66 6.69
C VAL A 227 -9.99 -0.95 6.17
N TRP A 228 -10.13 -1.28 4.88
CA TRP A 228 -11.42 -1.59 4.27
C TRP A 228 -12.08 -2.83 4.89
N ALA A 229 -11.29 -3.89 5.10
CA ALA A 229 -11.72 -5.16 5.67
C ALA A 229 -12.06 -5.00 7.17
N ALA A 230 -11.16 -4.39 7.96
CA ALA A 230 -11.34 -4.18 9.39
C ALA A 230 -12.61 -3.37 9.71
N ALA A 231 -12.93 -2.36 8.90
CA ALA A 231 -14.17 -1.60 9.03
C ALA A 231 -15.44 -2.49 8.92
N ARG A 232 -15.33 -3.67 8.33
CA ARG A 232 -16.41 -4.64 8.13
C ARG A 232 -16.28 -5.91 8.99
N GLY A 233 -15.34 -5.92 9.95
CA GLY A 233 -15.07 -7.11 10.76
C GLY A 233 -14.39 -8.25 9.99
N LEU A 234 -13.88 -7.97 8.78
CA LEU A 234 -13.08 -8.91 8.00
C LEU A 234 -11.59 -8.74 8.34
N ARG A 235 -10.80 -9.77 8.07
CA ARG A 235 -9.37 -9.74 8.30
C ARG A 235 -8.61 -10.04 7.01
N THR A 236 -7.55 -9.28 6.76
CA THR A 236 -6.55 -9.54 5.73
C THR A 236 -5.16 -9.44 6.36
N ALA A 237 -4.34 -10.46 6.20
CA ALA A 237 -2.97 -10.47 6.69
C ALA A 237 -2.05 -10.97 5.56
N PRO A 238 -1.06 -10.17 5.12
CA PRO A 238 -0.15 -10.60 4.07
C PRO A 238 0.84 -11.63 4.59
N VAL A 239 1.15 -12.62 3.77
CA VAL A 239 2.31 -13.49 3.91
C VAL A 239 3.44 -12.88 3.09
N LEU A 240 4.58 -12.60 3.71
CA LEU A 240 5.71 -11.90 3.09
C LEU A 240 6.91 -12.81 2.81
N TRP A 241 7.00 -13.97 3.47
CA TRP A 241 8.04 -14.99 3.27
C TRP A 241 7.44 -16.24 2.63
N PHE A 242 7.90 -16.57 1.43
CA PHE A 242 7.45 -17.69 0.61
C PHE A 242 8.47 -17.97 -0.50
N ASP A 243 8.42 -19.16 -1.11
CA ASP A 243 9.21 -19.51 -2.28
C ASP A 243 8.73 -18.71 -3.51
N GLU A 244 9.35 -17.53 -3.71
CA GLU A 244 8.99 -16.60 -4.78
C GLU A 244 9.21 -17.20 -6.18
N PRO A 245 10.30 -17.92 -6.48
CA PRO A 245 10.48 -18.62 -7.74
C PRO A 245 9.34 -19.59 -8.10
N ARG A 246 8.78 -20.30 -7.11
CA ARG A 246 7.62 -21.20 -7.35
C ARG A 246 6.38 -20.40 -7.76
N LEU A 247 6.12 -19.27 -7.13
CA LEU A 247 4.99 -18.40 -7.49
C LEU A 247 5.21 -17.76 -8.87
N ASN A 248 6.41 -17.27 -9.16
CA ASN A 248 6.76 -16.76 -10.49
C ASN A 248 6.54 -17.84 -11.56
N GLY A 249 6.97 -19.08 -11.31
CA GLY A 249 6.72 -20.22 -12.19
C GLY A 249 5.23 -20.55 -12.39
N LEU A 250 4.40 -20.37 -11.36
CA LEU A 250 2.94 -20.53 -11.47
C LEU A 250 2.32 -19.40 -12.30
N LEU A 251 2.70 -18.15 -12.03
CA LEU A 251 2.16 -16.96 -12.69
C LEU A 251 2.74 -16.76 -14.12
N GLY A 252 3.75 -17.55 -14.50
CA GLY A 252 4.42 -17.42 -15.78
C GLY A 252 5.21 -16.10 -15.91
N THR A 253 5.63 -15.50 -14.80
CA THR A 253 6.41 -14.27 -14.77
C THR A 253 7.91 -14.55 -14.74
N VAL A 254 8.70 -13.60 -15.21
CA VAL A 254 10.17 -13.65 -15.16
C VAL A 254 10.60 -12.81 -13.95
N GLY A 255 11.26 -13.43 -12.97
CA GLY A 255 11.59 -12.79 -11.71
C GLY A 255 12.38 -11.48 -11.84
N GLU A 256 13.27 -11.39 -12.85
CA GLU A 256 14.03 -10.16 -13.12
C GLU A 256 13.15 -9.02 -13.68
N GLU A 257 12.02 -9.33 -14.30
CA GLU A 257 11.07 -8.35 -14.82
C GLU A 257 9.95 -8.04 -13.81
N GLU A 258 9.55 -9.06 -13.05
CA GLU A 258 8.43 -9.00 -12.12
C GLU A 258 8.64 -9.91 -10.91
N GLY A 259 8.64 -9.32 -9.72
CA GLY A 259 8.71 -10.04 -8.44
C GLY A 259 7.35 -10.19 -7.78
N VAL A 260 7.15 -11.27 -7.03
CA VAL A 260 6.01 -11.44 -6.13
C VAL A 260 6.36 -10.87 -4.75
N PHE A 261 5.58 -9.91 -4.26
CA PHE A 261 5.89 -9.17 -3.03
C PHE A 261 5.08 -9.61 -1.82
N ALA A 262 3.86 -10.08 -2.04
CA ALA A 262 3.00 -10.55 -0.96
C ALA A 262 1.97 -11.56 -1.48
N VAL A 263 1.54 -12.46 -0.60
CA VAL A 263 0.38 -13.32 -0.77
C VAL A 263 -0.61 -12.98 0.33
N VAL A 264 -1.85 -12.62 -0.02
CA VAL A 264 -2.90 -12.29 0.95
C VAL A 264 -3.95 -13.41 0.91
N PRO A 265 -3.95 -14.30 1.90
CA PRO A 265 -4.99 -15.31 2.04
C PRO A 265 -6.32 -14.66 2.40
N LEU A 266 -7.40 -15.12 1.79
CA LEU A 266 -8.74 -14.67 2.06
C LEU A 266 -9.54 -15.81 2.71
N ARG A 267 -10.07 -15.59 3.91
CA ARG A 267 -11.08 -16.49 4.45
C ARG A 267 -12.34 -16.35 3.61
N TRP A 268 -12.77 -17.43 2.97
CA TRP A 268 -13.91 -17.41 2.05
C TRP A 268 -15.18 -17.96 2.71
N ASP A 269 -16.29 -17.30 2.43
CA ASP A 269 -17.63 -17.75 2.83
C ASP A 269 -18.39 -18.25 1.59
N ALA A 270 -18.29 -19.54 1.33
CA ALA A 270 -18.93 -20.17 0.18
C ALA A 270 -20.47 -20.17 0.25
N ASP A 271 -21.04 -20.17 1.47
CA ASP A 271 -22.49 -20.16 1.68
C ASP A 271 -23.07 -18.76 1.41
N GLY A 272 -22.30 -17.70 1.66
CA GLY A 272 -22.67 -16.33 1.38
C GLY A 272 -22.87 -16.02 -0.11
N ASP A 273 -22.17 -16.72 -0.99
CA ASP A 273 -22.32 -16.58 -2.45
C ASP A 273 -23.61 -17.25 -2.99
N SER A 274 -24.15 -18.26 -2.29
CA SER A 274 -25.33 -19.00 -2.72
C SER A 274 -26.66 -18.26 -2.50
N ASN A 275 -26.69 -17.26 -1.64
CA ASN A 275 -27.88 -16.44 -1.34
C ASN A 275 -28.08 -15.25 -2.30
N GLY A 276 -27.08 -14.91 -3.09
CA GLY A 276 -27.19 -13.95 -4.17
C GLY A 276 -27.52 -14.66 -5.48
N ASN A 277 -28.66 -14.33 -6.10
CA ASN A 277 -29.12 -14.86 -7.40
C ASN A 277 -28.14 -14.41 -8.54
N GLY A 278 -26.87 -14.73 -8.40
CA GLY A 278 -25.74 -14.29 -9.22
C GLY A 278 -25.26 -15.34 -10.19
N THR A 279 -26.09 -15.71 -11.17
CA THR A 279 -25.53 -16.17 -12.45
C THR A 279 -24.78 -14.98 -13.06
N VAL A 280 -23.44 -15.01 -13.00
CA VAL A 280 -22.60 -14.00 -13.65
C VAL A 280 -22.99 -13.93 -15.13
N PRO A 281 -23.48 -12.78 -15.65
CA PRO A 281 -23.82 -12.68 -17.05
C PRO A 281 -22.55 -12.88 -17.89
N ARG A 282 -22.53 -13.90 -18.73
CA ARG A 282 -21.50 -14.07 -19.77
C ARG A 282 -21.73 -13.02 -20.85
N THR A 283 -21.16 -11.86 -20.70
CA THR A 283 -20.99 -10.93 -21.81
C THR A 283 -19.74 -11.35 -22.60
N ALA A 284 -19.93 -12.28 -23.51
CA ALA A 284 -18.91 -12.59 -24.51
C ALA A 284 -18.87 -11.45 -25.52
N VAL A 285 -17.81 -10.64 -25.47
CA VAL A 285 -17.39 -9.83 -26.61
C VAL A 285 -16.24 -10.59 -27.26
N GLY A 286 -16.54 -11.38 -28.28
CA GLY A 286 -15.54 -12.09 -29.04
C GLY A 286 -16.21 -12.94 -30.12
N THR A 287 -15.86 -12.67 -31.35
CA THR A 287 -16.26 -13.31 -32.59
C THR A 287 -16.15 -14.83 -32.55
N GLU A 288 -17.25 -15.48 -32.96
CA GLU A 288 -17.33 -16.92 -33.21
C GLU A 288 -16.33 -17.37 -34.27
N THR A 289 -15.61 -18.44 -33.99
CA THR A 289 -15.40 -19.61 -34.89
C THR A 289 -14.52 -20.65 -34.17
N GLY A 290 -15.02 -21.89 -34.06
CA GLY A 290 -14.17 -23.03 -33.70
C GLY A 290 -14.80 -24.11 -32.82
N THR A 291 -15.44 -25.04 -33.48
CA THR A 291 -15.70 -26.46 -33.19
C THR A 291 -15.49 -27.01 -31.77
N ALA A 292 -16.59 -27.42 -31.16
CA ALA A 292 -16.63 -28.14 -29.88
C ALA A 292 -16.07 -29.57 -30.00
N VAL A 293 -15.04 -29.89 -29.25
CA VAL A 293 -14.62 -31.27 -28.96
C VAL A 293 -15.03 -31.63 -27.53
N ARG A 294 -15.95 -32.57 -27.42
CA ARG A 294 -16.34 -33.19 -26.14
C ARG A 294 -15.20 -34.09 -25.64
N ALA A 295 -14.60 -33.75 -24.51
CA ALA A 295 -13.70 -34.65 -23.77
C ALA A 295 -14.47 -35.30 -22.62
N ARG A 296 -14.49 -36.64 -22.63
CA ARG A 296 -15.04 -37.48 -21.58
C ARG A 296 -14.14 -37.46 -20.34
N ALA A 297 -14.72 -37.22 -19.17
CA ALA A 297 -14.07 -37.40 -17.88
C ALA A 297 -13.72 -38.90 -17.69
N ARG A 298 -12.46 -39.21 -17.48
CA ARG A 298 -12.00 -40.45 -16.83
C ARG A 298 -11.27 -40.07 -15.56
N GLY A 299 -11.79 -40.53 -14.44
CA GLY A 299 -11.14 -40.43 -13.14
C GLY A 299 -9.87 -41.28 -13.12
N ALA A 300 -8.83 -40.68 -12.57
CA ALA A 300 -7.68 -41.42 -12.05
C ALA A 300 -7.10 -40.66 -10.88
N GLY A 301 -7.32 -41.17 -9.67
CA GLY A 301 -6.56 -40.78 -8.49
C GLY A 301 -5.08 -41.13 -8.69
N GLY A 302 -4.24 -40.10 -8.82
CA GLY A 302 -2.80 -40.23 -8.80
C GLY A 302 -2.23 -39.28 -7.75
N ARG A 303 -1.62 -39.84 -6.69
CA ARG A 303 -0.72 -39.09 -5.81
C ARG A 303 0.53 -38.72 -6.64
N GLY A 304 0.48 -37.58 -7.34
CA GLY A 304 1.64 -37.01 -8.01
C GLY A 304 2.38 -36.09 -7.03
N GLY A 305 3.67 -36.33 -6.84
CA GLY A 305 4.55 -35.43 -6.07
C GLY A 305 4.50 -34.00 -6.63
N VAL A 306 4.56 -33.01 -5.75
CA VAL A 306 4.36 -31.57 -6.01
C VAL A 306 5.53 -30.94 -6.80
N ASP A 307 6.59 -31.71 -7.11
CA ASP A 307 7.86 -31.22 -7.67
C ASP A 307 8.00 -31.30 -9.21
N GLY A 308 6.94 -31.64 -9.93
CA GLY A 308 6.94 -31.67 -11.41
C GLY A 308 6.51 -30.33 -12.03
N PRO A 309 6.77 -30.09 -13.36
CA PRO A 309 6.26 -28.93 -14.07
C PRO A 309 4.73 -29.01 -14.18
N GLY A 310 4.07 -28.49 -13.15
CA GLY A 310 2.60 -28.41 -13.09
C GLY A 310 2.06 -27.30 -14.01
N PRO A 311 0.72 -27.16 -14.11
CA PRO A 311 0.09 -26.15 -14.95
C PRO A 311 0.54 -24.74 -14.52
N ALA A 312 0.94 -23.91 -15.49
CA ALA A 312 1.40 -22.54 -15.29
C ALA A 312 0.68 -21.61 -16.27
N VAL A 313 0.59 -20.35 -15.89
CA VAL A 313 0.08 -19.30 -16.76
C VAL A 313 0.95 -19.20 -18.02
N ARG A 314 0.32 -19.28 -19.20
CA ARG A 314 0.97 -19.14 -20.50
C ARG A 314 0.67 -17.81 -21.18
N HIS A 315 -0.35 -17.09 -20.72
CA HIS A 315 -0.63 -15.75 -21.19
C HIS A 315 0.54 -14.83 -20.86
N ARG A 316 0.91 -13.98 -21.82
CA ARG A 316 2.00 -13.01 -21.65
C ARG A 316 1.43 -11.60 -21.65
N ASP A 317 1.93 -10.78 -20.74
CA ASP A 317 1.70 -9.35 -20.79
C ASP A 317 2.37 -8.75 -22.03
N VAL A 318 1.63 -7.92 -22.76
CA VAL A 318 2.18 -7.20 -23.92
C VAL A 318 2.67 -5.83 -23.45
N GLU A 319 3.99 -5.69 -23.37
CA GLU A 319 4.61 -4.41 -23.04
C GLU A 319 4.33 -3.36 -24.13
N ARG A 320 4.10 -2.12 -23.68
CA ARG A 320 3.90 -0.98 -24.57
C ARG A 320 5.23 -0.31 -24.96
N SER A 321 6.15 -0.20 -23.99
CA SER A 321 7.44 0.44 -24.18
C SER A 321 8.24 -0.32 -25.25
N ARG A 322 8.82 0.41 -26.18
CA ARG A 322 9.75 -0.14 -27.19
C ARG A 322 11.10 -0.46 -26.54
N THR A 323 11.48 0.38 -25.57
CA THR A 323 12.72 0.23 -24.81
C THR A 323 12.38 -0.06 -23.34
N VAL A 324 12.80 -1.22 -22.87
CA VAL A 324 12.70 -1.61 -21.46
C VAL A 324 14.10 -1.66 -20.89
N ILE A 325 14.32 -0.95 -19.79
CA ILE A 325 15.63 -0.90 -19.13
C ILE A 325 15.54 -1.66 -17.81
N ALA A 326 16.42 -2.63 -17.63
CA ALA A 326 16.64 -3.30 -16.37
C ALA A 326 17.77 -2.59 -15.60
N PHE A 327 17.44 -1.94 -14.51
CA PHE A 327 18.45 -1.25 -13.68
C PHE A 327 19.19 -2.25 -12.79
N PRO A 328 20.53 -2.32 -12.85
CA PRO A 328 21.32 -3.30 -12.09
C PRO A 328 21.01 -3.29 -10.59
N THR A 329 20.83 -2.13 -9.99
CA THR A 329 20.50 -1.96 -8.57
C THR A 329 19.14 -2.58 -8.21
N VAL A 330 18.12 -2.44 -9.10
CA VAL A 330 16.79 -3.04 -8.91
C VAL A 330 16.89 -4.56 -8.97
N LEU A 331 17.68 -5.10 -9.93
CA LEU A 331 17.90 -6.53 -10.06
C LEU A 331 18.68 -7.11 -8.88
N ALA A 332 19.71 -6.41 -8.40
CA ALA A 332 20.48 -6.82 -7.24
C ALA A 332 19.61 -6.88 -5.97
N MET A 333 18.73 -5.88 -5.76
CA MET A 333 17.75 -5.90 -4.67
C MET A 333 16.73 -7.03 -4.82
N HIS A 334 16.24 -7.29 -6.03
CA HIS A 334 15.38 -8.44 -6.27
C HIS A 334 16.09 -9.73 -5.88
N THR A 335 17.30 -9.96 -6.41
CA THR A 335 18.10 -11.16 -6.14
C THR A 335 18.36 -11.35 -4.65
N ALA A 336 18.79 -10.29 -3.94
CA ALA A 336 19.05 -10.34 -2.51
C ALA A 336 17.78 -10.68 -1.69
N THR A 337 16.64 -10.09 -2.03
CA THR A 337 15.38 -10.34 -1.31
C THR A 337 14.76 -11.70 -1.66
N VAL A 338 15.08 -12.30 -2.80
CA VAL A 338 14.63 -13.64 -3.18
C VAL A 338 15.51 -14.72 -2.54
N ALA A 339 16.80 -14.47 -2.36
CA ALA A 339 17.73 -15.43 -1.75
C ALA A 339 17.27 -15.90 -0.35
N GLY A 340 16.71 -15.00 0.47
CA GLY A 340 16.13 -15.31 1.79
C GLY A 340 14.60 -15.45 1.79
N ALA A 341 13.96 -15.65 0.65
CA ALA A 341 12.51 -15.57 0.53
C ALA A 341 11.77 -16.71 1.28
N ALA A 342 12.38 -17.89 1.39
CA ALA A 342 11.84 -19.02 2.09
C ALA A 342 12.23 -19.05 3.59
N ASP A 343 13.18 -18.23 4.02
CA ASP A 343 13.70 -18.20 5.38
C ASP A 343 12.76 -17.35 6.27
N ARG A 344 11.61 -17.96 6.59
CA ARG A 344 10.60 -17.26 7.40
C ARG A 344 11.12 -16.96 8.80
N PRO A 345 11.06 -15.68 9.25
CA PRO A 345 11.45 -15.32 10.60
C PRO A 345 10.48 -15.91 11.63
N ALA A 346 11.01 -16.28 12.79
CA ALA A 346 10.19 -16.68 13.91
C ALA A 346 9.33 -15.51 14.42
N PRO A 347 8.13 -15.75 14.97
CA PRO A 347 7.36 -14.71 15.66
C PRO A 347 8.23 -13.99 16.71
N GLY A 348 8.19 -12.66 16.72
CA GLY A 348 9.01 -11.85 17.63
C GLY A 348 10.43 -11.57 17.17
N ALA A 349 10.89 -12.11 16.03
CA ALA A 349 12.23 -11.82 15.49
C ALA A 349 12.52 -10.33 15.29
N LEU A 350 11.47 -9.52 15.06
CA LEU A 350 11.58 -8.07 14.89
C LEU A 350 11.69 -7.27 16.19
N ALA A 351 11.60 -7.90 17.37
CA ALA A 351 11.67 -7.18 18.64
C ALA A 351 12.92 -6.26 18.78
N PRO A 352 14.13 -6.67 18.34
CA PRO A 352 15.31 -5.78 18.36
C PRO A 352 15.18 -4.55 17.46
N ALA A 353 14.34 -4.63 16.42
CA ALA A 353 14.11 -3.56 15.45
C ALA A 353 12.91 -2.67 15.81
N ALA A 354 12.24 -2.91 16.93
CA ALA A 354 11.15 -2.08 17.43
C ALA A 354 11.55 -0.60 17.55
N ALA A 355 10.58 0.29 17.36
CA ALA A 355 10.75 1.70 17.65
C ALA A 355 11.13 1.90 19.13
N ARG A 356 12.14 2.71 19.38
CA ARG A 356 12.61 2.97 20.75
C ARG A 356 11.54 3.76 21.52
N PRO A 357 11.39 3.56 22.85
CA PRO A 357 10.51 4.37 23.67
C PRO A 357 10.86 5.87 23.56
N VAL A 358 9.84 6.72 23.66
CA VAL A 358 10.06 8.16 23.73
C VAL A 358 10.64 8.50 25.12
N PRO A 359 11.73 9.29 25.20
CA PRO A 359 12.29 9.69 26.49
C PRO A 359 11.27 10.36 27.40
N ALA A 360 11.27 10.04 28.69
CA ALA A 360 10.31 10.57 29.65
C ALA A 360 10.50 12.06 30.00
N GLY A 361 11.68 12.63 29.72
CA GLY A 361 12.02 14.02 30.05
C GLY A 361 11.63 15.02 28.96
N GLY A 362 11.76 16.32 29.27
CA GLY A 362 11.52 17.42 28.32
C GLY A 362 10.11 18.01 28.35
N THR A 363 9.87 18.96 27.45
CA THR A 363 8.56 19.63 27.32
C THR A 363 7.59 18.69 26.63
N ARG A 364 6.45 18.43 27.28
CA ARG A 364 5.39 17.57 26.78
C ARG A 364 4.12 18.39 26.50
N VAL A 365 3.44 18.06 25.42
CA VAL A 365 2.16 18.65 25.02
C VAL A 365 1.12 17.53 24.96
N PRO A 366 0.19 17.46 25.92
CA PRO A 366 -0.86 16.45 25.91
C PRO A 366 -1.81 16.70 24.73
N LEU A 367 -2.22 15.62 24.06
CA LEU A 367 -3.19 15.67 22.98
C LEU A 367 -4.55 15.15 23.48
N PRO A 368 -5.67 15.68 22.93
CA PRO A 368 -6.98 15.13 23.22
C PRO A 368 -7.10 13.68 22.71
N ALA A 369 -8.06 12.93 23.25
CA ALA A 369 -8.36 11.59 22.78
C ALA A 369 -8.68 11.61 21.27
N PRO A 370 -8.16 10.63 20.49
CA PRO A 370 -8.41 10.58 19.05
C PRO A 370 -9.89 10.29 18.77
N SER A 371 -10.46 10.99 17.77
CA SER A 371 -11.85 10.83 17.37
C SER A 371 -11.99 11.13 15.88
N PHE A 372 -12.78 10.32 15.17
CA PHE A 372 -13.12 10.53 13.76
C PHE A 372 -14.64 10.73 13.61
N PRO A 373 -15.07 11.53 12.63
CA PRO A 373 -16.46 11.61 12.26
C PRO A 373 -16.93 10.27 11.65
N ASP A 374 -18.24 10.04 11.68
CA ASP A 374 -18.86 8.87 11.08
C ASP A 374 -18.97 9.04 9.57
N VAL A 375 -17.86 8.82 8.88
CA VAL A 375 -17.74 8.92 7.42
C VAL A 375 -17.53 7.52 6.85
N PRO A 376 -18.30 7.13 5.81
CA PRO A 376 -18.12 5.84 5.15
C PRO A 376 -16.72 5.64 4.58
N VAL A 377 -16.15 4.45 4.76
CA VAL A 377 -14.80 4.12 4.25
C VAL A 377 -14.72 4.26 2.72
N ARG A 378 -15.79 3.90 2.00
CA ARG A 378 -15.89 4.08 0.55
C ARG A 378 -15.76 5.56 0.17
N ARG A 379 -16.46 6.45 0.88
CA ARG A 379 -16.36 7.90 0.65
C ARG A 379 -14.95 8.42 0.91
N VAL A 380 -14.31 7.98 1.99
CA VAL A 380 -12.93 8.36 2.34
C VAL A 380 -11.97 7.94 1.23
N LEU A 381 -12.06 6.69 0.75
CA LEU A 381 -11.22 6.18 -0.33
C LEU A 381 -11.43 6.94 -1.65
N ARG A 382 -12.67 7.24 -2.00
CA ARG A 382 -12.99 7.99 -3.23
C ARG A 382 -12.58 9.45 -3.15
N SER A 383 -12.62 10.08 -1.96
CA SER A 383 -12.24 11.49 -1.78
C SER A 383 -10.73 11.71 -1.63
N ARG A 384 -9.97 10.67 -1.21
CA ARG A 384 -8.54 10.73 -1.01
C ARG A 384 -7.79 11.27 -2.23
N ARG A 385 -6.93 12.27 -2.03
CA ARG A 385 -6.06 12.86 -3.04
C ARG A 385 -4.81 13.50 -2.40
N SER A 386 -3.83 13.84 -3.21
CA SER A 386 -2.72 14.71 -2.81
C SER A 386 -3.10 16.18 -2.97
N SER A 387 -2.72 17.00 -2.00
CA SER A 387 -3.11 18.41 -1.87
C SER A 387 -2.01 19.34 -2.35
N PHE A 388 -1.67 19.22 -3.63
CA PHE A 388 -0.61 20.04 -4.24
C PHE A 388 -0.93 21.54 -4.17
N GLY A 389 -0.02 22.32 -3.54
CA GLY A 389 -0.06 23.78 -3.49
C GLY A 389 -1.30 24.39 -2.83
N ARG A 390 -2.00 23.69 -1.95
CA ARG A 390 -3.31 24.11 -1.43
C ARG A 390 -3.36 24.29 0.08
N PHE A 391 -2.29 24.06 0.80
CA PHE A 391 -2.30 24.25 2.25
C PHE A 391 -2.54 25.70 2.64
N ASP A 392 -3.28 25.89 3.72
CA ASP A 392 -3.69 27.20 4.24
C ASP A 392 -3.25 27.37 5.70
N ALA A 393 -2.22 28.20 5.90
CA ALA A 393 -1.73 28.54 7.22
C ALA A 393 -2.71 29.38 8.04
N ALA A 394 -3.65 30.08 7.38
CA ALA A 394 -4.65 30.91 8.07
C ALA A 394 -5.72 30.06 8.77
N GLU A 395 -5.87 28.81 8.35
CA GLU A 395 -6.78 27.83 8.97
C GLU A 395 -5.97 26.75 9.71
N PRO A 396 -5.55 26.94 10.96
CA PRO A 396 -4.73 26.00 11.69
C PRO A 396 -5.41 24.64 11.90
N VAL A 397 -4.63 23.56 11.88
CA VAL A 397 -5.08 22.24 12.30
C VAL A 397 -5.42 22.25 13.80
N THR A 398 -6.47 21.58 14.21
CA THR A 398 -6.80 21.47 15.62
C THR A 398 -6.01 20.36 16.32
N PRO A 399 -5.75 20.45 17.65
CA PRO A 399 -5.10 19.37 18.41
C PRO A 399 -5.81 18.02 18.29
N GLY A 400 -7.16 18.02 18.21
CA GLY A 400 -7.97 16.81 18.03
C GLY A 400 -7.77 16.15 16.67
N GLN A 401 -7.69 16.94 15.60
CA GLN A 401 -7.38 16.43 14.26
C GLN A 401 -5.97 15.83 14.22
N LEU A 402 -4.98 16.52 14.78
CA LEU A 402 -3.60 16.03 14.84
C LEU A 402 -3.52 14.73 15.66
N SER A 403 -4.14 14.69 16.82
CA SER A 403 -4.21 13.49 17.67
C SER A 403 -4.77 12.29 16.92
N SER A 404 -5.90 12.48 16.22
CA SER A 404 -6.56 11.42 15.46
C SER A 404 -5.67 10.87 14.34
N VAL A 405 -5.01 11.76 13.59
CA VAL A 405 -4.08 11.35 12.52
C VAL A 405 -2.88 10.60 13.10
N LEU A 406 -2.26 11.11 14.16
CA LEU A 406 -1.10 10.48 14.80
C LEU A 406 -1.44 9.10 15.37
N ALA A 407 -2.57 8.97 16.06
CA ALA A 407 -3.03 7.71 16.63
C ALA A 407 -3.29 6.65 15.55
N ALA A 408 -3.97 7.03 14.46
CA ALA A 408 -4.21 6.14 13.33
C ALA A 408 -2.89 5.71 12.66
N CYS A 409 -1.97 6.64 12.42
CA CYS A 409 -0.66 6.35 11.83
C CYS A 409 0.20 5.45 12.74
N ALA A 410 0.15 5.65 14.06
CA ALA A 410 0.88 4.82 15.02
C ALA A 410 0.32 3.39 15.15
N ALA A 411 -0.95 3.19 14.82
CA ALA A 411 -1.59 1.87 14.76
C ALA A 411 -1.37 1.16 13.41
N ALA A 412 -0.84 1.86 12.39
CA ALA A 412 -0.60 1.27 11.09
C ALA A 412 0.62 0.34 11.11
N SER A 413 0.47 -0.84 10.54
CA SER A 413 1.53 -1.84 10.42
C SER A 413 1.30 -2.63 9.14
N LEU A 414 2.34 -3.06 8.46
CA LEU A 414 2.20 -4.01 7.36
C LEU A 414 1.79 -5.39 7.90
N GLY A 415 2.14 -5.70 9.13
CA GLY A 415 1.91 -7.01 9.75
C GLY A 415 2.87 -8.05 9.18
N GLY A 416 2.34 -9.23 8.90
CA GLY A 416 3.10 -10.36 8.39
C GLY A 416 3.54 -11.30 9.50
N GLU A 417 4.27 -12.32 9.13
CA GLU A 417 4.60 -13.47 10.00
C GLU A 417 5.55 -13.10 11.13
N ALA A 418 6.38 -12.10 10.94
CA ALA A 418 7.35 -11.64 11.94
C ALA A 418 6.71 -10.86 13.11
N ASP A 419 5.48 -10.38 12.91
CA ASP A 419 4.66 -9.68 13.90
C ASP A 419 3.17 -10.03 13.69
N PRO A 420 2.79 -11.31 13.95
CA PRO A 420 1.46 -11.82 13.62
C PRO A 420 0.33 -11.13 14.41
N ASP A 421 0.62 -10.65 15.59
CA ASP A 421 -0.33 -9.95 16.44
C ASP A 421 -0.42 -8.45 16.13
N GLY A 422 0.50 -7.92 15.30
CA GLY A 422 0.60 -6.50 15.00
C GLY A 422 0.92 -5.63 16.22
N ALA A 423 1.49 -6.25 17.26
CA ALA A 423 1.76 -5.60 18.54
C ALA A 423 3.05 -4.77 18.51
N LEU A 424 3.96 -5.09 17.60
CA LEU A 424 5.26 -4.46 17.51
C LEU A 424 5.16 -3.13 16.76
N ARG A 425 5.49 -2.05 17.44
CA ARG A 425 5.64 -0.75 16.80
C ARG A 425 7.01 -0.66 16.13
N GLN A 426 7.02 -0.65 14.81
CA GLN A 426 8.22 -0.50 14.01
C GLN A 426 8.50 0.96 13.64
N VAL A 427 7.45 1.80 13.64
CA VAL A 427 7.53 3.19 13.21
C VAL A 427 7.46 4.13 14.41
N ARG A 428 8.36 5.11 14.43
CA ARG A 428 8.26 6.29 15.27
C ARG A 428 7.78 7.45 14.40
N LEU A 429 6.92 8.31 14.95
CA LEU A 429 6.37 9.45 14.24
C LEU A 429 6.94 10.75 14.82
N TYR A 430 7.60 11.53 13.98
CA TYR A 430 7.96 12.91 14.28
C TYR A 430 6.95 13.85 13.63
N ALA A 431 6.64 14.96 14.31
CA ALA A 431 5.71 15.98 13.86
C ALA A 431 6.40 17.35 13.86
N PHE A 432 6.65 17.89 12.67
CA PHE A 432 7.08 19.27 12.49
C PHE A 432 5.84 20.15 12.48
N VAL A 433 5.55 20.76 13.62
CA VAL A 433 4.38 21.61 13.83
C VAL A 433 4.67 23.01 13.33
N ASN A 434 3.90 23.49 12.34
CA ASN A 434 3.96 24.87 11.86
C ASN A 434 2.72 25.66 12.32
N HIS A 435 1.50 25.17 11.98
CA HIS A 435 0.23 25.86 12.21
C HIS A 435 -0.79 24.87 12.82
N VAL A 436 -0.61 24.57 14.11
CA VAL A 436 -1.56 23.81 14.92
C VAL A 436 -2.03 24.71 16.05
N ARG A 437 -3.34 24.78 16.26
CA ARG A 437 -3.93 25.63 17.31
C ARG A 437 -3.38 25.23 18.68
N ASP A 438 -2.99 26.22 19.48
CA ASP A 438 -2.53 26.05 20.87
C ASP A 438 -1.30 25.13 21.05
N ILE A 439 -0.58 24.80 19.97
CA ILE A 439 0.69 24.08 20.03
C ILE A 439 1.78 24.95 19.42
N ALA A 440 2.83 25.21 20.19
CA ALA A 440 3.95 26.03 19.73
C ALA A 440 4.66 25.38 18.52
N PRO A 441 5.11 26.17 17.53
CA PRO A 441 5.92 25.64 16.43
C PRO A 441 7.18 24.93 16.92
N GLY A 442 7.50 23.79 16.31
CA GLY A 442 8.67 22.97 16.68
C GLY A 442 8.62 21.60 16.03
N ALA A 443 9.70 20.84 16.19
CA ALA A 443 9.70 19.41 15.89
C ALA A 443 9.47 18.61 17.17
N TYR A 444 8.54 17.68 17.11
CA TYR A 444 8.10 16.84 18.22
C TYR A 444 8.18 15.37 17.84
N VAL A 445 8.32 14.51 18.84
CA VAL A 445 8.09 13.07 18.69
C VAL A 445 6.78 12.70 19.36
N TYR A 446 5.98 11.90 18.67
CA TYR A 446 4.70 11.40 19.21
C TYR A 446 4.93 10.19 20.10
N ASP A 447 4.40 10.25 21.32
CA ASP A 447 4.36 9.13 22.26
C ASP A 447 2.94 8.51 22.26
N PRO A 448 2.72 7.41 21.55
CA PRO A 448 1.41 6.80 21.46
C PRO A 448 0.96 6.09 22.74
N ALA A 449 1.87 5.86 23.71
CA ALA A 449 1.51 5.29 25.00
C ALA A 449 0.97 6.36 25.97
N ALA A 450 1.55 7.56 25.90
CA ALA A 450 1.11 8.71 26.71
C ALA A 450 0.02 9.54 26.01
N GLY A 451 -0.10 9.43 24.68
CA GLY A 451 -1.01 10.26 23.89
C GLY A 451 -0.56 11.73 23.83
N ASP A 452 0.73 11.98 23.81
CA ASP A 452 1.30 13.33 23.85
C ASP A 452 2.43 13.53 22.84
N LEU A 453 2.88 14.78 22.71
CA LEU A 453 4.03 15.19 21.91
C LEU A 453 5.18 15.60 22.82
N ALA A 454 6.36 15.00 22.65
CA ALA A 454 7.58 15.44 23.32
C ALA A 454 8.38 16.34 22.38
N LEU A 455 8.74 17.54 22.85
CA LEU A 455 9.52 18.51 22.07
C LEU A 455 10.95 18.01 21.84
N VAL A 456 11.35 18.00 20.56
CA VAL A 456 12.71 17.65 20.11
C VAL A 456 13.49 18.90 19.72
N VAL A 457 12.90 19.75 18.85
CA VAL A 457 13.53 20.99 18.38
C VAL A 457 12.54 22.14 18.55
N PRO A 458 12.83 23.16 19.33
CA PRO A 458 11.93 24.31 19.48
C PRO A 458 11.99 25.26 18.28
N GLY A 459 10.93 26.04 18.09
CA GLY A 459 10.83 27.11 17.12
C GLY A 459 10.38 26.65 15.72
N ALA A 460 10.13 27.63 14.87
CA ALA A 460 9.58 27.41 13.53
C ALA A 460 10.52 26.55 12.65
N GLN A 461 9.97 25.57 11.99
CA GLN A 461 10.70 24.62 11.13
C GLN A 461 10.33 24.74 9.64
N GLY A 462 9.44 25.64 9.27
CA GLY A 462 8.91 25.76 7.91
C GLY A 462 10.01 25.95 6.85
N ALA A 463 10.94 26.89 7.08
CA ALA A 463 12.06 27.14 6.18
C ALA A 463 12.95 25.88 6.00
N PHE A 464 13.30 25.22 7.11
CA PHE A 464 14.05 23.95 7.06
C PHE A 464 13.34 22.89 6.21
N LEU A 465 12.04 22.72 6.40
CA LEU A 465 11.25 21.77 5.64
C LEU A 465 11.28 22.08 4.14
N GLN A 466 11.09 23.35 3.77
CA GLN A 466 11.02 23.79 2.37
C GLN A 466 12.38 23.70 1.68
N GLU A 467 13.47 24.06 2.36
CA GLU A 467 14.84 24.00 1.83
C GLU A 467 15.31 22.55 1.55
N ASN A 468 14.82 21.59 2.34
CA ASN A 468 15.18 20.19 2.21
C ASN A 468 14.18 19.35 1.40
N TYR A 469 13.22 19.97 0.74
CA TYR A 469 12.25 19.35 -0.15
C TYR A 469 12.63 19.62 -1.62
N PHE A 470 12.88 18.55 -2.39
CA PHE A 470 13.43 18.67 -3.76
C PHE A 470 12.43 19.04 -4.84
N LEU A 471 11.14 19.01 -4.53
CA LEU A 471 10.07 19.26 -5.50
C LEU A 471 9.33 20.55 -5.16
N ALA A 472 8.60 21.09 -6.12
CA ALA A 472 7.79 22.29 -5.95
C ALA A 472 6.29 22.03 -5.73
N ASN A 473 5.91 20.75 -5.51
CA ASN A 473 4.50 20.37 -5.46
C ASN A 473 3.78 20.87 -4.19
N TYR A 474 4.52 20.97 -3.07
CA TYR A 474 3.97 21.42 -1.79
C TYR A 474 4.71 22.68 -1.31
N ASN A 475 3.94 23.60 -0.75
CA ASN A 475 4.48 24.63 0.13
C ASN A 475 4.42 24.09 1.56
N LEU A 476 5.56 23.59 2.06
CA LEU A 476 5.65 22.96 3.37
C LEU A 476 5.56 23.95 4.52
N GLU A 477 5.84 25.24 4.26
CA GLU A 477 5.67 26.32 5.24
C GLU A 477 4.20 26.59 5.54
N GLN A 478 3.32 26.36 4.57
CA GLN A 478 1.87 26.54 4.72
C GLN A 478 1.15 25.31 5.29
N ALA A 479 1.83 24.16 5.34
CA ALA A 479 1.25 22.97 5.97
C ALA A 479 1.10 23.19 7.48
N GLY A 480 -0.01 22.74 8.04
CA GLY A 480 -0.24 22.80 9.48
C GLY A 480 0.78 21.97 10.24
N VAL A 481 1.09 20.78 9.74
CA VAL A 481 2.11 19.88 10.27
C VAL A 481 2.70 19.04 9.16
N VAL A 482 3.99 18.69 9.29
CA VAL A 482 4.63 17.68 8.43
C VAL A 482 5.02 16.50 9.31
N LEU A 483 4.38 15.35 9.09
CA LEU A 483 4.72 14.11 9.79
C LEU A 483 5.86 13.40 9.07
N VAL A 484 6.76 12.80 9.86
CA VAL A 484 7.93 12.06 9.36
C VAL A 484 7.98 10.71 10.09
N PRO A 485 7.57 9.62 9.43
CA PRO A 485 7.78 8.29 9.98
C PRO A 485 9.24 7.87 9.80
N THR A 486 9.81 7.36 10.88
CA THR A 486 11.15 6.76 10.88
C THR A 486 11.06 5.27 11.18
N VAL A 487 11.95 4.49 10.55
CA VAL A 487 12.09 3.05 10.79
C VAL A 487 13.56 2.75 11.02
N ARG A 488 13.87 1.86 11.95
CA ARG A 488 15.21 1.33 12.15
C ARG A 488 15.51 0.27 11.09
N THR A 489 15.66 0.74 9.84
CA THR A 489 15.75 -0.13 8.66
C THR A 489 16.88 -1.14 8.77
N LYS A 490 18.08 -0.70 9.22
CA LYS A 490 19.23 -1.61 9.39
C LYS A 490 18.95 -2.68 10.44
N ALA A 491 18.35 -2.31 11.57
CA ALA A 491 17.98 -3.27 12.61
C ALA A 491 16.93 -4.29 12.11
N VAL A 492 15.99 -3.89 11.23
CA VAL A 492 15.09 -4.82 10.57
C VAL A 492 15.86 -5.80 9.68
N LEU A 493 16.82 -5.31 8.89
CA LEU A 493 17.66 -6.15 8.01
C LEU A 493 18.54 -7.11 8.82
N ASP A 494 19.10 -6.66 9.94
CA ASP A 494 19.89 -7.51 10.84
C ASP A 494 19.02 -8.60 11.48
N ALA A 495 17.76 -8.31 11.77
CA ALA A 495 16.84 -9.24 12.41
C ALA A 495 16.26 -10.30 11.48
N VAL A 496 15.95 -9.94 10.22
CA VAL A 496 15.18 -10.81 9.30
C VAL A 496 15.76 -10.87 7.88
N GLY A 497 17.01 -10.43 7.68
CA GLY A 497 17.72 -10.49 6.41
C GLY A 497 17.25 -9.47 5.37
N ASP A 498 17.77 -9.58 4.15
CA ASP A 498 17.57 -8.62 3.06
C ASP A 498 16.08 -8.46 2.66
N ARG A 499 15.27 -9.52 2.81
CA ARG A 499 13.84 -9.46 2.56
C ARG A 499 13.09 -8.54 3.53
N GLY A 500 13.66 -8.28 4.70
CA GLY A 500 13.19 -7.28 5.66
C GLY A 500 13.06 -5.86 5.10
N TYR A 501 13.77 -5.54 4.01
CA TYR A 501 13.62 -4.26 3.33
C TYR A 501 12.19 -4.03 2.81
N ARG A 502 11.57 -5.07 2.23
CA ARG A 502 10.18 -5.02 1.77
C ARG A 502 9.21 -4.75 2.93
N LEU A 503 9.48 -5.33 4.10
CA LEU A 503 8.69 -5.11 5.31
C LEU A 503 8.86 -3.70 5.86
N ALA A 504 10.10 -3.23 6.05
CA ALA A 504 10.39 -1.91 6.63
C ALA A 504 9.77 -0.77 5.79
N VAL A 505 10.03 -0.79 4.48
CA VAL A 505 9.53 0.23 3.55
C VAL A 505 8.04 0.07 3.29
N GLY A 506 7.54 -1.16 3.23
CA GLY A 506 6.10 -1.44 3.14
C GLY A 506 5.34 -0.94 4.37
N THR A 507 5.92 -1.03 5.57
CA THR A 507 5.32 -0.47 6.79
C THR A 507 5.23 1.06 6.71
N ALA A 508 6.25 1.75 6.20
CA ALA A 508 6.16 3.19 5.93
C ALA A 508 5.05 3.52 4.90
N GLY A 509 4.89 2.66 3.88
CA GLY A 509 3.77 2.75 2.93
C GLY A 509 2.40 2.57 3.60
N ALA A 510 2.29 1.63 4.55
CA ALA A 510 1.07 1.44 5.33
C ALA A 510 0.72 2.68 6.17
N VAL A 511 1.72 3.29 6.81
CA VAL A 511 1.57 4.56 7.54
C VAL A 511 1.11 5.68 6.60
N ALA A 512 1.74 5.82 5.43
CA ALA A 512 1.39 6.84 4.44
C ALA A 512 -0.06 6.70 3.94
N GLN A 513 -0.52 5.48 3.70
CA GLN A 513 -1.91 5.25 3.31
C GLN A 513 -2.88 5.57 4.44
N THR A 514 -2.59 5.13 5.67
CA THR A 514 -3.41 5.45 6.85
C THR A 514 -3.49 6.96 7.07
N PHE A 515 -2.37 7.66 6.91
CA PHE A 515 -2.31 9.11 6.96
C PHE A 515 -3.27 9.78 5.96
N TYR A 516 -3.25 9.35 4.69
CA TYR A 516 -4.16 9.86 3.68
C TYR A 516 -5.63 9.61 4.03
N LEU A 517 -5.94 8.41 4.53
CA LEU A 517 -7.31 8.05 4.87
C LEU A 517 -7.79 8.82 6.11
N ALA A 518 -6.95 8.95 7.13
CA ALA A 518 -7.24 9.73 8.32
C ALA A 518 -7.47 11.21 7.99
N ALA A 519 -6.59 11.82 7.19
CA ALA A 519 -6.74 13.19 6.72
C ALA A 519 -8.05 13.38 5.93
N SER A 520 -8.33 12.46 4.99
CA SER A 520 -9.55 12.52 4.17
C SER A 520 -10.83 12.37 5.02
N ALA A 521 -10.82 11.51 6.05
CA ALA A 521 -11.94 11.35 6.97
C ALA A 521 -12.19 12.63 7.80
N LEU A 522 -11.14 13.39 8.09
CA LEU A 522 -11.18 14.66 8.83
C LEU A 522 -11.35 15.88 7.91
N SER A 523 -11.56 15.69 6.62
CA SER A 523 -11.65 16.75 5.60
C SER A 523 -10.40 17.64 5.53
N LEU A 524 -9.23 17.10 5.86
CA LEU A 524 -7.94 17.78 5.75
C LEU A 524 -7.26 17.45 4.42
N GLY A 525 -6.49 18.40 3.92
CA GLY A 525 -5.54 18.20 2.85
C GLY A 525 -4.34 17.39 3.33
N ALA A 526 -3.83 16.53 2.45
CA ALA A 526 -2.71 15.64 2.74
C ALA A 526 -1.77 15.50 1.54
N GLY A 527 -0.51 15.26 1.81
CA GLY A 527 0.48 14.92 0.81
C GLY A 527 1.47 13.90 1.33
N VAL A 528 2.12 13.18 0.41
CA VAL A 528 3.25 12.30 0.73
C VAL A 528 4.34 12.55 -0.29
N ALA A 529 5.57 12.74 0.17
CA ALA A 529 6.71 12.91 -0.70
C ALA A 529 7.90 12.06 -0.25
N LEU A 530 8.57 11.50 -1.26
CA LEU A 530 9.82 10.75 -1.10
C LEU A 530 11.04 11.61 -1.50
N GLY A 531 10.83 12.76 -2.15
CA GLY A 531 11.86 13.65 -2.67
C GLY A 531 12.32 14.70 -1.66
N PHE A 532 13.13 14.31 -0.68
CA PHE A 532 13.70 15.20 0.35
C PHE A 532 15.09 14.72 0.78
N ASP A 533 15.87 15.58 1.44
CA ASP A 533 17.16 15.22 2.00
C ASP A 533 16.99 14.48 3.34
N ASN A 534 16.97 13.17 3.29
CA ASN A 534 16.80 12.31 4.48
C ASN A 534 17.87 12.58 5.55
N VAL A 535 19.11 12.88 5.14
CA VAL A 535 20.23 13.09 6.08
C VAL A 535 20.03 14.38 6.87
N SER A 536 19.58 15.48 6.23
CA SER A 536 19.23 16.71 6.93
C SER A 536 18.15 16.51 8.00
N PHE A 537 17.18 15.60 7.77
CA PHE A 537 16.19 15.26 8.78
C PHE A 537 16.77 14.41 9.92
N VAL A 538 17.74 13.49 9.63
CA VAL A 538 18.49 12.77 10.67
C VAL A 538 19.24 13.77 11.56
N GLU A 539 19.98 14.70 10.96
CA GLU A 539 20.74 15.75 11.65
C GLU A 539 19.80 16.66 12.47
N ARG A 540 18.70 17.12 11.89
CA ARG A 540 17.75 18.02 12.55
C ARG A 540 17.07 17.41 13.76
N LEU A 541 16.78 16.12 13.72
CA LEU A 541 16.09 15.40 14.78
C LEU A 541 17.05 14.74 15.79
N GLY A 542 18.37 14.84 15.58
CA GLY A 542 19.41 14.22 16.43
C GLY A 542 19.34 12.69 16.40
N LEU A 543 19.15 12.11 15.22
CA LEU A 543 18.99 10.67 15.04
C LEU A 543 20.30 9.95 14.68
N GLU A 544 21.42 10.65 14.62
CA GLU A 544 22.72 10.06 14.34
C GLU A 544 23.01 8.93 15.35
N GLY A 545 23.45 7.79 14.84
CA GLY A 545 23.73 6.60 15.65
C GLY A 545 22.50 5.87 16.22
N THR A 546 21.28 6.32 15.92
CA THR A 546 20.05 5.63 16.37
C THR A 546 19.58 4.53 15.40
N GLU A 547 20.11 4.48 14.19
CA GLU A 547 19.67 3.66 13.07
C GLU A 547 18.26 4.01 12.53
N GLU A 548 17.64 5.06 13.07
CA GLU A 548 16.34 5.54 12.58
C GLU A 548 16.52 6.29 11.26
N ALA A 549 15.83 5.83 10.22
CA ALA A 549 15.84 6.45 8.90
C ALA A 549 14.47 7.10 8.62
N PRO A 550 14.41 8.41 8.33
CA PRO A 550 13.24 9.05 7.76
C PRO A 550 13.00 8.49 6.36
N LEU A 551 11.82 7.92 6.11
CA LEU A 551 11.56 7.24 4.82
C LEU A 551 10.70 8.08 3.87
N LEU A 552 9.88 8.98 4.41
CA LEU A 552 9.02 9.89 3.64
C LEU A 552 8.59 11.07 4.52
N ILE A 553 8.06 12.12 3.89
CA ILE A 553 7.45 13.27 4.56
C ILE A 553 5.98 13.36 4.20
N MET A 554 5.13 13.74 5.18
CA MET A 554 3.67 13.73 5.08
C MET A 554 3.07 15.07 5.52
N PRO A 555 2.99 16.09 4.64
CA PRO A 555 2.33 17.35 4.97
C PRO A 555 0.82 17.19 5.12
N LEU A 556 0.26 17.83 6.14
CA LEU A 556 -1.14 17.87 6.54
C LEU A 556 -1.57 19.31 6.81
N GLY A 557 -2.77 19.68 6.45
CA GLY A 557 -3.31 21.01 6.76
C GLY A 557 -4.71 21.23 6.20
N ASN A 558 -5.35 22.31 6.56
CA ASN A 558 -6.53 22.78 5.86
C ASN A 558 -6.15 23.28 4.45
N GLU A 559 -7.11 23.34 3.55
CA GLU A 559 -6.86 23.68 2.14
C GLU A 559 -7.60 24.92 1.72
N ARG A 560 -6.91 25.77 0.96
CA ARG A 560 -7.53 26.85 0.18
C ARG A 560 -8.35 26.27 -0.98
N PRO A 561 -9.45 26.93 -1.38
CA PRO A 561 -10.15 26.60 -2.61
C PRO A 561 -9.18 26.60 -3.79
N GLY A 562 -9.21 25.55 -4.61
CA GLY A 562 -8.42 25.51 -5.83
C GLY A 562 -9.01 26.38 -6.92
N PRO A 563 -8.19 26.95 -7.83
CA PRO A 563 -8.67 27.78 -8.96
C PRO A 563 -9.52 26.95 -9.94
N ALA A 564 -9.32 25.64 -10.01
CA ALA A 564 -10.17 24.71 -10.73
C ALA A 564 -10.06 23.33 -10.06
N ASP A 565 -11.19 22.75 -9.72
CA ASP A 565 -11.27 21.45 -9.09
C ASP A 565 -12.26 20.56 -9.89
N PHE A 566 -11.83 20.20 -11.11
CA PHE A 566 -12.61 19.29 -11.93
C PHE A 566 -12.40 17.86 -11.42
N ARG A 567 -13.49 17.25 -11.01
CA ARG A 567 -13.55 15.85 -10.61
C ARG A 567 -14.78 15.20 -11.24
N HIS A 568 -14.58 14.08 -11.90
CA HIS A 568 -15.63 13.18 -12.36
C HIS A 568 -15.50 11.87 -11.60
N GLU A 569 -16.55 11.48 -10.89
CA GLU A 569 -16.60 10.18 -10.21
C GLU A 569 -17.11 9.13 -11.19
N ILE A 570 -16.49 7.96 -11.16
CA ILE A 570 -17.00 6.76 -11.82
C ILE A 570 -17.88 6.07 -10.80
N ALA A 571 -19.15 5.94 -11.14
CA ALA A 571 -20.15 5.30 -10.28
C ALA A 571 -19.88 3.81 -10.08
#